data_7ef468a24da604dfb352a4f8e2893532
#
_entry.id   7ef468a24da604dfb352a4f8e2893532
#
_cell.length_a   1.000
_cell.length_b   1.000
_cell.length_c   1.000
_cell.angle_alpha   90.00
_cell.angle_beta   90.00
_cell.angle_gamma   90.00
#
_symmetry.space_group_name_H-M   'P 1'
#
loop_
_entity.id
_entity.type
_entity.pdbx_description
1 polymer ?
#
loop_
_entity_poly.entity_id
_entity_poly.type
_entity_poly.pdbx_seq_one_letter_code
_entity_poly.pdbx_strand_id
1 'polypeptide(L)'
;MRVTFLGTGAAGGVPLHGCTCPACVRARGDSRYLRRPCCALVETATTRILLDAGLMDLHERIAQASLDAIVLTHYHPDHVQGLFHLRWGVGAKIPVWGPPDSEGCADLYRNPGLLAFQTASKFNTLSIGDLKLTPLPLIHSKPTLGYAIEGPGGQRFAYLTDTIGLPPKSIDYLAAWGNFEMALDCSFPPRTDPRNHNDWNLAQACIERVKPARTWLTHAGHHLDAWLLTESPAMPANTLMAHDGLVINIGCAE
;
A
#
# COMPACT_ATOMS: atom_id res chain seq x y z
N MET A 1 9.47 12.89 6.69
CA MET A 1 9.40 11.57 6.00
C MET A 1 8.66 11.77 4.69
N ARG A 2 9.18 11.28 3.57
CA ARG A 2 8.56 11.38 2.24
C ARG A 2 7.96 10.03 1.86
N VAL A 3 6.73 10.05 1.32
CA VAL A 3 6.07 8.86 0.76
C VAL A 3 5.74 9.12 -0.71
N THR A 4 6.15 8.22 -1.59
CA THR A 4 5.84 8.26 -3.02
C THR A 4 4.99 7.06 -3.39
N PHE A 5 3.76 7.29 -3.84
CA PHE A 5 2.88 6.23 -4.35
C PHE A 5 3.32 5.86 -5.77
N LEU A 6 3.97 4.73 -5.94
CA LEU A 6 4.43 4.25 -7.24
C LEU A 6 3.31 3.55 -8.03
N GLY A 7 2.36 2.96 -7.31
CA GLY A 7 1.15 2.36 -7.84
C GLY A 7 0.01 2.45 -6.81
N THR A 8 -1.20 2.70 -7.29
CA THR A 8 -2.39 2.98 -6.46
C THR A 8 -3.62 2.18 -6.87
N GLY A 9 -3.46 1.25 -7.80
CA GLY A 9 -4.52 0.41 -8.33
C GLY A 9 -4.66 -0.93 -7.64
N ALA A 10 -5.85 -1.50 -7.74
CA ALA A 10 -6.11 -2.91 -7.44
C ALA A 10 -5.40 -3.84 -8.45
N ALA A 11 -5.44 -5.14 -8.21
CA ALA A 11 -4.73 -6.16 -8.97
C ALA A 11 -4.85 -6.04 -10.50
N GLY A 12 -6.04 -5.71 -11.00
CA GLY A 12 -6.28 -5.56 -12.44
C GLY A 12 -5.77 -4.24 -13.03
N GLY A 13 -5.42 -3.27 -12.19
CA GLY A 13 -5.02 -1.93 -12.61
C GLY A 13 -6.13 -1.12 -13.31
N VAL A 14 -5.77 0.09 -13.74
CA VAL A 14 -6.60 0.93 -14.61
C VAL A 14 -5.70 1.44 -15.75
N PRO A 15 -6.01 1.17 -17.03
CA PRO A 15 -7.19 0.49 -17.55
C PRO A 15 -7.14 -1.03 -17.37
N LEU A 16 -8.27 -1.63 -17.06
CA LEU A 16 -8.43 -3.08 -17.08
C LEU A 16 -8.47 -3.59 -18.53
N HIS A 17 -7.86 -4.75 -18.79
CA HIS A 17 -7.85 -5.36 -20.12
C HIS A 17 -9.29 -5.59 -20.64
N GLY A 18 -9.58 -5.19 -21.86
CA GLY A 18 -10.90 -5.34 -22.51
C GLY A 18 -12.02 -4.44 -21.97
N CYS A 19 -11.82 -3.70 -20.88
CA CYS A 19 -12.86 -2.85 -20.30
C CYS A 19 -13.01 -1.52 -21.04
N THR A 20 -14.27 -1.11 -21.30
CA THR A 20 -14.64 0.14 -21.99
C THR A 20 -15.34 1.14 -21.09
N CYS A 21 -15.31 0.97 -19.77
CA CYS A 21 -15.89 1.94 -18.83
C CYS A 21 -15.19 3.32 -18.95
N PRO A 22 -15.84 4.41 -18.50
CA PRO A 22 -15.30 5.78 -18.63
C PRO A 22 -13.88 5.93 -18.06
N ALA A 23 -13.58 5.31 -16.91
CA ALA A 23 -12.26 5.37 -16.29
C ALA A 23 -11.19 4.67 -17.16
N CYS A 24 -11.49 3.48 -17.68
CA CYS A 24 -10.55 2.74 -18.52
C CYS A 24 -10.31 3.43 -19.88
N VAL A 25 -11.34 4.03 -20.46
CA VAL A 25 -11.20 4.84 -21.70
C VAL A 25 -10.31 6.05 -21.42
N ARG A 26 -10.58 6.78 -20.35
CA ARG A 26 -9.78 7.95 -19.94
C ARG A 26 -8.30 7.57 -19.73
N ALA A 27 -8.03 6.50 -19.01
CA ALA A 27 -6.67 6.07 -18.70
C ALA A 27 -5.88 5.60 -19.93
N ARG A 28 -6.54 5.08 -20.98
CA ARG A 28 -5.88 4.80 -22.27
C ARG A 28 -5.51 6.06 -23.05
N GLY A 29 -6.27 7.12 -22.89
CA GLY A 29 -6.01 8.40 -23.55
C GLY A 29 -5.05 9.31 -22.80
N ASP A 30 -4.89 9.10 -21.48
CA ASP A 30 -4.07 9.98 -20.65
C ASP A 30 -3.43 9.18 -19.49
N SER A 31 -2.10 9.09 -19.54
CA SER A 31 -1.30 8.31 -18.57
C SER A 31 -1.40 8.80 -17.11
N ARG A 32 -1.86 10.03 -16.88
CA ARG A 32 -2.10 10.56 -15.53
C ARG A 32 -3.18 9.80 -14.76
N TYR A 33 -4.05 9.10 -15.47
CA TYR A 33 -5.15 8.31 -14.91
C TYR A 33 -4.86 6.80 -14.87
N LEU A 34 -3.63 6.41 -15.20
CA LEU A 34 -3.21 5.04 -14.99
C LEU A 34 -3.17 4.72 -13.49
N ARG A 35 -3.55 3.48 -13.16
CA ARG A 35 -3.32 2.92 -11.83
C ARG A 35 -2.64 1.57 -11.97
N ARG A 36 -1.43 1.49 -11.51
CA ARG A 36 -0.66 0.25 -11.41
C ARG A 36 -0.91 -0.41 -10.07
N PRO A 37 -0.65 -1.71 -9.92
CA PRO A 37 -0.76 -2.41 -8.63
C PRO A 37 -0.05 -1.67 -7.50
N CYS A 38 -0.60 -1.78 -6.28
CA CYS A 38 -0.13 -1.04 -5.12
C CYS A 38 1.35 -1.22 -4.85
N CYS A 39 2.02 -0.09 -4.69
CA CYS A 39 3.44 -0.01 -4.34
C CYS A 39 3.75 1.40 -3.87
N ALA A 40 4.47 1.56 -2.76
CA ALA A 40 4.87 2.87 -2.27
C ALA A 40 6.33 2.85 -1.78
N LEU A 41 7.03 3.97 -1.97
CA LEU A 41 8.37 4.19 -1.46
C LEU A 41 8.30 5.14 -0.27
N VAL A 42 8.92 4.75 0.85
CA VAL A 42 9.04 5.60 2.05
C VAL A 42 10.51 5.94 2.25
N GLU A 43 10.79 7.23 2.40
CA GLU A 43 12.14 7.75 2.49
C GLU A 43 12.30 8.75 3.63
N THR A 44 13.42 8.64 4.33
CA THR A 44 13.96 9.65 5.22
C THR A 44 15.27 10.20 4.62
N ALA A 45 16.07 10.93 5.39
CA ALA A 45 17.39 11.34 4.95
C ALA A 45 18.38 10.18 4.80
N THR A 46 18.18 9.08 5.54
CA THR A 46 19.14 7.97 5.64
C THR A 46 18.55 6.60 5.32
N THR A 47 17.22 6.46 5.29
CA THR A 47 16.55 5.18 5.11
C THR A 47 15.57 5.22 3.95
N ARG A 48 15.54 4.13 3.18
CA ARG A 48 14.68 3.97 2.02
C ARG A 48 14.06 2.58 1.99
N ILE A 49 12.76 2.48 2.17
CA ILE A 49 12.03 1.21 2.15
C ILE A 49 10.94 1.21 1.08
N LEU A 50 10.68 0.04 0.52
CA LEU A 50 9.58 -0.18 -0.42
C LEU A 50 8.45 -0.91 0.29
N LEU A 51 7.22 -0.37 0.23
CA LEU A 51 6.00 -1.01 0.68
C LEU A 51 5.33 -1.68 -0.51
N ASP A 52 5.23 -2.97 -0.47
CA ASP A 52 4.83 -3.84 -1.57
C ASP A 52 5.69 -3.72 -2.84
N ALA A 53 5.61 -4.69 -3.70
CA ALA A 53 6.41 -4.79 -4.92
C ALA A 53 5.54 -5.18 -6.13
N GLY A 54 4.38 -4.50 -6.27
CA GLY A 54 3.37 -4.81 -7.29
C GLY A 54 3.75 -4.42 -8.71
N LEU A 55 4.86 -3.71 -8.91
CA LEU A 55 5.24 -3.19 -10.22
C LEU A 55 6.18 -4.15 -10.95
N MET A 56 5.85 -4.57 -12.17
CA MET A 56 6.69 -5.43 -13.00
C MET A 56 8.02 -4.76 -13.41
N ASP A 57 8.01 -3.44 -13.60
CA ASP A 57 9.16 -2.61 -13.97
C ASP A 57 9.90 -2.02 -12.74
N LEU A 58 9.72 -2.64 -11.58
CA LEU A 58 10.29 -2.17 -10.32
C LEU A 58 11.83 -2.03 -10.39
N HIS A 59 12.51 -2.98 -11.03
CA HIS A 59 13.96 -2.98 -11.20
C HIS A 59 14.48 -1.77 -11.99
N GLU A 60 13.69 -1.23 -12.91
CA GLU A 60 14.03 0.00 -13.66
C GLU A 60 13.79 1.24 -12.81
N ARG A 61 12.68 1.29 -12.07
CA ARG A 61 12.29 2.44 -11.25
C ARG A 61 13.21 2.69 -10.06
N ILE A 62 13.78 1.64 -9.50
CA ILE A 62 14.68 1.72 -8.33
C ILE A 62 16.15 1.43 -8.68
N ALA A 63 16.48 1.29 -9.97
CA ALA A 63 17.78 0.80 -10.47
C ALA A 63 19.02 1.53 -9.92
N GLN A 64 18.88 2.81 -9.53
CA GLN A 64 20.01 3.64 -9.11
C GLN A 64 20.08 3.90 -7.60
N ALA A 65 19.20 3.29 -6.82
CA ALA A 65 19.11 3.54 -5.40
C ALA A 65 19.01 2.25 -4.61
N SER A 66 19.85 2.09 -3.59
CA SER A 66 19.73 1.00 -2.64
C SER A 66 18.41 1.06 -1.88
N LEU A 67 17.82 -0.09 -1.61
CA LEU A 67 16.75 -0.24 -0.64
C LEU A 67 17.32 -0.85 0.63
N ASP A 68 16.98 -0.28 1.78
CA ASP A 68 17.31 -0.85 3.08
C ASP A 68 16.42 -2.06 3.39
N ALA A 69 15.18 -2.06 2.90
CA ALA A 69 14.29 -3.20 2.96
C ALA A 69 13.11 -3.08 1.97
N ILE A 70 12.46 -4.21 1.71
CA ILE A 70 11.13 -4.32 1.13
C ILE A 70 10.21 -4.84 2.23
N VAL A 71 9.02 -4.26 2.35
CA VAL A 71 8.03 -4.60 3.38
C VAL A 71 6.72 -4.95 2.69
N LEU A 72 6.33 -6.21 2.76
CA LEU A 72 5.15 -6.74 2.09
C LEU A 72 3.94 -6.73 3.03
N THR A 73 2.81 -6.27 2.52
CA THR A 73 1.54 -6.42 3.23
C THR A 73 1.09 -7.88 3.21
N HIS A 74 1.21 -8.55 2.07
CA HIS A 74 0.88 -9.96 1.88
C HIS A 74 1.46 -10.50 0.56
N TYR A 75 1.15 -11.77 0.23
CA TYR A 75 1.76 -12.47 -0.90
C TYR A 75 0.80 -12.70 -2.08
N HIS A 76 -0.18 -11.82 -2.35
CA HIS A 76 -0.88 -11.85 -3.62
C HIS A 76 0.04 -11.39 -4.77
N PRO A 77 -0.17 -11.87 -6.00
CA PRO A 77 0.71 -11.56 -7.14
C PRO A 77 0.92 -10.07 -7.37
N ASP A 78 -0.10 -9.27 -7.25
CA ASP A 78 -0.08 -7.81 -7.44
C ASP A 78 0.68 -7.04 -6.34
N HIS A 79 1.13 -7.73 -5.28
CA HIS A 79 2.01 -7.16 -4.25
C HIS A 79 3.45 -7.70 -4.30
N VAL A 80 3.72 -8.73 -5.12
CA VAL A 80 5.04 -9.39 -5.15
C VAL A 80 5.63 -9.58 -6.55
N GLN A 81 4.86 -9.32 -7.62
CA GLN A 81 5.29 -9.67 -8.99
C GLN A 81 6.60 -8.99 -9.43
N GLY A 82 6.90 -7.79 -8.94
CA GLY A 82 8.17 -7.12 -9.23
C GLY A 82 9.39 -7.82 -8.62
N LEU A 83 9.18 -8.60 -7.55
CA LEU A 83 10.25 -9.37 -6.92
C LEU A 83 10.79 -10.48 -7.82
N PHE A 84 9.96 -11.01 -8.72
CA PHE A 84 10.37 -12.08 -9.65
C PHE A 84 11.46 -11.62 -10.62
N HIS A 85 11.51 -10.35 -10.94
CA HIS A 85 12.59 -9.78 -11.73
C HIS A 85 13.74 -9.29 -10.83
N LEU A 86 13.43 -8.57 -9.78
CA LEU A 86 14.41 -7.95 -8.88
C LEU A 86 15.36 -8.97 -8.25
N ARG A 87 14.90 -10.19 -7.96
CA ARG A 87 15.72 -11.26 -7.37
C ARG A 87 16.97 -11.63 -8.20
N TRP A 88 16.95 -11.35 -9.51
CA TRP A 88 18.07 -11.64 -10.42
C TRP A 88 19.12 -10.51 -10.47
N GLY A 89 18.91 -9.44 -9.74
CA GLY A 89 19.85 -8.34 -9.63
C GLY A 89 21.20 -8.76 -9.03
N VAL A 90 22.17 -7.86 -9.08
CA VAL A 90 23.52 -8.04 -8.51
C VAL A 90 23.75 -7.02 -7.40
N GLY A 91 24.30 -7.46 -6.29
CA GLY A 91 24.62 -6.58 -5.15
C GLY A 91 24.38 -7.21 -3.79
N ALA A 92 24.22 -6.37 -2.77
CA ALA A 92 23.92 -6.80 -1.41
C ALA A 92 22.50 -7.40 -1.31
N LYS A 93 22.31 -8.31 -0.36
CA LYS A 93 20.98 -8.86 -0.07
C LYS A 93 20.04 -7.77 0.41
N ILE A 94 18.81 -7.79 -0.10
CA ILE A 94 17.73 -6.89 0.31
C ILE A 94 16.81 -7.64 1.29
N PRO A 95 16.69 -7.21 2.56
CA PRO A 95 15.73 -7.77 3.50
C PRO A 95 14.29 -7.59 2.97
N VAL A 96 13.50 -8.66 3.00
CA VAL A 96 12.07 -8.65 2.61
C VAL A 96 11.24 -9.09 3.80
N TRP A 97 10.58 -8.15 4.45
CA TRP A 97 9.72 -8.42 5.59
C TRP A 97 8.27 -8.64 5.14
N GLY A 98 7.64 -9.70 5.59
CA GLY A 98 6.24 -9.98 5.27
C GLY A 98 5.53 -10.78 6.35
N PRO A 99 4.20 -10.96 6.27
CA PRO A 99 3.46 -11.79 7.22
C PRO A 99 3.94 -13.25 7.17
N PRO A 100 3.71 -14.02 8.26
CA PRO A 100 3.91 -15.47 8.24
C PRO A 100 2.89 -16.09 7.29
N ASP A 101 3.33 -16.51 6.11
CA ASP A 101 2.55 -17.24 5.12
C ASP A 101 3.41 -18.38 4.56
N SER A 102 3.05 -19.62 4.92
CA SER A 102 3.80 -20.82 4.49
C SER A 102 3.67 -21.11 3.00
N GLU A 103 2.58 -20.69 2.39
CA GLU A 103 2.38 -20.79 0.95
C GLU A 103 3.09 -19.64 0.21
N GLY A 104 2.97 -18.43 0.73
CA GLY A 104 3.60 -17.20 0.26
C GLY A 104 3.75 -17.13 -1.25
N CYS A 105 4.98 -16.96 -1.70
CA CYS A 105 5.41 -17.20 -3.07
C CYS A 105 6.50 -18.27 -3.08
N ALA A 106 6.10 -19.55 -3.13
CA ALA A 106 7.00 -20.70 -2.98
C ALA A 106 8.23 -20.66 -3.90
N ASP A 107 8.08 -20.17 -5.15
CA ASP A 107 9.20 -20.01 -6.06
C ASP A 107 10.21 -18.96 -5.60
N LEU A 108 9.75 -17.83 -5.04
CA LEU A 108 10.62 -16.81 -4.46
C LEU A 108 11.36 -17.33 -3.21
N TYR A 109 10.70 -18.15 -2.39
CA TYR A 109 11.35 -18.75 -1.22
C TYR A 109 12.41 -19.78 -1.61
N ARG A 110 12.14 -20.57 -2.66
CA ARG A 110 13.10 -21.59 -3.16
C ARG A 110 14.31 -20.96 -3.84
N ASN A 111 14.09 -19.87 -4.60
CA ASN A 111 15.11 -19.21 -5.42
C ASN A 111 15.11 -17.69 -5.14
N PRO A 112 15.50 -17.24 -3.94
CA PRO A 112 15.32 -15.84 -3.54
C PRO A 112 16.29 -14.86 -4.22
N GLY A 113 17.42 -15.33 -4.77
CA GLY A 113 18.41 -14.44 -5.38
C GLY A 113 18.92 -13.36 -4.43
N LEU A 114 18.74 -12.08 -4.77
CA LEU A 114 19.07 -10.94 -3.90
C LEU A 114 18.19 -10.82 -2.66
N LEU A 115 17.02 -11.46 -2.64
CA LEU A 115 16.02 -11.24 -1.58
C LEU A 115 16.35 -12.08 -0.35
N ALA A 116 16.19 -11.50 0.85
CA ALA A 116 16.37 -12.17 2.13
C ALA A 116 15.06 -12.08 2.93
N PHE A 117 14.20 -13.11 2.78
CA PHE A 117 12.87 -13.12 3.40
C PHE A 117 12.94 -13.26 4.91
N GLN A 118 12.15 -12.46 5.61
CA GLN A 118 12.00 -12.40 7.06
C GLN A 118 10.52 -12.27 7.42
N THR A 119 10.16 -12.72 8.62
CA THR A 119 8.77 -12.67 9.09
C THR A 119 8.53 -11.45 9.98
N ALA A 120 7.53 -10.65 9.62
CA ALA A 120 6.99 -9.58 10.44
C ALA A 120 5.87 -10.14 11.35
N SER A 121 5.96 -9.91 12.65
CA SER A 121 4.96 -10.38 13.62
C SER A 121 4.04 -9.24 14.05
N LYS A 122 2.74 -9.55 14.19
CA LYS A 122 1.70 -8.58 14.58
C LYS A 122 2.10 -7.83 15.85
N PHE A 123 2.03 -6.51 15.83
CA PHE A 123 2.33 -5.59 16.93
C PHE A 123 3.78 -5.63 17.45
N ASN A 124 4.67 -6.37 16.79
CA ASN A 124 6.10 -6.38 17.12
C ASN A 124 6.85 -5.40 16.22
N THR A 125 7.22 -4.26 16.75
CA THR A 125 7.84 -3.16 15.99
C THR A 125 9.20 -3.58 15.43
N LEU A 126 9.37 -3.37 14.13
CA LEU A 126 10.63 -3.54 13.41
C LEU A 126 11.35 -2.21 13.33
N SER A 127 12.67 -2.20 13.50
CA SER A 127 13.53 -1.05 13.22
C SER A 127 14.28 -1.30 11.91
N ILE A 128 14.11 -0.41 10.94
CA ILE A 128 14.80 -0.44 9.65
C ILE A 128 15.43 0.93 9.44
N GLY A 129 16.75 1.02 9.57
CA GLY A 129 17.43 2.31 9.62
C GLY A 129 16.87 3.19 10.74
N ASP A 130 16.42 4.38 10.38
CA ASP A 130 15.81 5.36 11.30
C ASP A 130 14.26 5.30 11.33
N LEU A 131 13.66 4.31 10.65
CA LEU A 131 12.22 4.06 10.67
C LEU A 131 11.83 2.98 11.68
N LYS A 132 10.68 3.16 12.33
CA LYS A 132 10.02 2.15 13.15
C LYS A 132 8.72 1.74 12.50
N LEU A 133 8.54 0.45 12.24
CA LEU A 133 7.36 -0.10 11.59
C LEU A 133 6.66 -1.08 12.53
N THR A 134 5.43 -0.78 12.92
CA THR A 134 4.59 -1.69 13.70
C THR A 134 3.60 -2.39 12.78
N PRO A 135 3.73 -3.73 12.58
CA PRO A 135 2.80 -4.50 11.76
C PRO A 135 1.43 -4.62 12.43
N LEU A 136 0.38 -4.20 11.75
CA LEU A 136 -1.01 -4.25 12.20
C LEU A 136 -1.77 -5.31 11.42
N PRO A 137 -2.50 -6.25 12.07
CA PRO A 137 -3.31 -7.22 11.35
C PRO A 137 -4.40 -6.54 10.53
N LEU A 138 -4.63 -7.03 9.31
CA LEU A 138 -5.71 -6.64 8.42
C LEU A 138 -6.63 -7.84 8.13
N ILE A 139 -7.78 -7.59 7.48
CA ILE A 139 -8.78 -8.61 7.15
C ILE A 139 -8.78 -8.83 5.64
N HIS A 140 -8.19 -9.92 5.21
CA HIS A 140 -8.08 -10.26 3.79
C HIS A 140 -8.06 -11.79 3.60
N SER A 141 -8.10 -12.26 2.34
CA SER A 141 -8.10 -13.70 2.00
C SER A 141 -6.78 -14.42 2.27
N LYS A 142 -5.67 -13.67 2.39
CA LYS A 142 -4.35 -14.17 2.83
C LYS A 142 -3.95 -13.54 4.16
N PRO A 143 -2.99 -14.12 4.90
CA PRO A 143 -2.35 -13.43 6.03
C PRO A 143 -1.87 -12.04 5.59
N THR A 144 -2.45 -10.98 6.13
CA THR A 144 -2.18 -9.60 5.69
C THR A 144 -1.86 -8.69 6.87
N LEU A 145 -0.86 -7.84 6.67
CA LEU A 145 -0.40 -6.83 7.61
C LEU A 145 -0.46 -5.44 6.96
N GLY A 146 -1.02 -4.48 7.65
CA GLY A 146 -0.72 -3.07 7.42
C GLY A 146 0.47 -2.64 8.28
N TYR A 147 0.97 -1.45 8.06
CA TYR A 147 2.14 -0.94 8.78
C TYR A 147 1.90 0.47 9.30
N ALA A 148 2.05 0.65 10.62
CA ALA A 148 2.17 1.96 11.23
C ALA A 148 3.66 2.34 11.25
N ILE A 149 4.03 3.40 10.53
CA ILE A 149 5.41 3.79 10.24
C ILE A 149 5.70 5.12 10.96
N GLU A 150 6.72 5.11 11.83
CA GLU A 150 7.19 6.30 12.51
C GLU A 150 8.60 6.67 12.02
N GLY A 151 8.75 7.91 11.57
CA GLY A 151 10.02 8.50 11.16
C GLY A 151 10.78 9.13 12.31
N PRO A 152 12.08 9.51 12.09
CA PRO A 152 12.99 9.97 13.16
C PRO A 152 12.54 11.26 13.84
N GLY A 153 11.72 12.08 13.21
CA GLY A 153 11.16 13.32 13.76
C GLY A 153 9.73 13.15 14.30
N GLY A 154 9.27 11.93 14.59
CA GLY A 154 7.92 11.69 15.07
C GLY A 154 6.84 11.76 13.98
N GLN A 155 7.23 11.81 12.69
CA GLN A 155 6.30 11.72 11.57
C GLN A 155 5.63 10.35 11.57
N ARG A 156 4.31 10.30 11.33
CA ARG A 156 3.53 9.07 11.40
C ARG A 156 2.69 8.85 10.15
N PHE A 157 2.85 7.69 9.54
CA PHE A 157 2.12 7.28 8.36
C PHE A 157 1.66 5.82 8.49
N ALA A 158 0.38 5.54 8.27
CA ALA A 158 -0.15 4.19 8.24
C ALA A 158 -0.43 3.76 6.80
N TYR A 159 0.06 2.57 6.39
CA TYR A 159 -0.21 1.95 5.10
C TYR A 159 -1.08 0.72 5.30
N LEU A 160 -2.37 0.81 4.92
CA LEU A 160 -3.42 -0.15 5.27
C LEU A 160 -4.15 -0.64 4.00
N THR A 161 -3.49 -1.47 3.25
CA THR A 161 -4.01 -2.14 2.05
C THR A 161 -3.61 -3.62 2.14
N ASP A 162 -4.33 -4.55 1.78
CA ASP A 162 -5.67 -4.84 1.38
C ASP A 162 -6.51 -5.23 2.61
N THR A 163 -7.68 -4.68 2.73
CA THR A 163 -8.49 -4.98 3.90
C THR A 163 -9.97 -4.73 3.66
N ILE A 164 -10.81 -5.53 4.34
CA ILE A 164 -12.23 -5.25 4.49
C ILE A 164 -12.49 -4.79 5.94
N GLY A 165 -12.77 -3.51 6.13
CA GLY A 165 -12.77 -2.90 7.45
C GLY A 165 -11.39 -2.92 8.10
N LEU A 166 -11.34 -2.72 9.40
CA LEU A 166 -10.15 -2.84 10.22
C LEU A 166 -10.45 -3.68 11.46
N PRO A 167 -9.56 -4.62 11.87
CA PRO A 167 -9.72 -5.38 13.11
C PRO A 167 -9.76 -4.45 14.32
N PRO A 168 -10.55 -4.77 15.37
CA PRO A 168 -10.65 -3.92 16.57
C PRO A 168 -9.31 -3.52 17.17
N LYS A 169 -8.37 -4.46 17.32
CA LYS A 169 -7.03 -4.17 17.87
C LYS A 169 -6.20 -3.20 17.00
N SER A 170 -6.37 -3.25 15.67
CA SER A 170 -5.70 -2.30 14.76
C SER A 170 -6.34 -0.91 14.86
N ILE A 171 -7.66 -0.84 15.03
CA ILE A 171 -8.37 0.43 15.29
C ILE A 171 -7.91 1.03 16.61
N ASP A 172 -7.90 0.23 17.70
CA ASP A 172 -7.48 0.69 19.02
C ASP A 172 -6.04 1.22 19.01
N TYR A 173 -5.13 0.52 18.32
CA TYR A 173 -3.76 0.97 18.13
C TYR A 173 -3.68 2.31 17.40
N LEU A 174 -4.35 2.44 16.27
CA LEU A 174 -4.32 3.65 15.44
C LEU A 174 -4.98 4.83 16.14
N ALA A 175 -6.12 4.63 16.81
CA ALA A 175 -6.81 5.67 17.57
C ALA A 175 -5.98 6.20 18.75
N ALA A 176 -5.13 5.35 19.35
CA ALA A 176 -4.23 5.73 20.43
C ALA A 176 -2.87 6.28 19.92
N TRP A 177 -2.56 6.13 18.63
CA TRP A 177 -1.24 6.45 18.09
C TRP A 177 -0.99 7.95 17.93
N GLY A 178 -2.03 8.78 18.04
CA GLY A 178 -1.95 10.23 17.95
C GLY A 178 -2.14 10.74 16.52
N ASN A 179 -1.49 11.85 16.16
CA ASN A 179 -1.66 12.47 14.86
C ASN A 179 -0.86 11.71 13.78
N PHE A 180 -1.52 11.23 12.71
CA PHE A 180 -0.90 10.49 11.59
C PHE A 180 -1.67 10.70 10.29
N GLU A 181 -1.00 10.48 9.15
CA GLU A 181 -1.66 10.34 7.86
C GLU A 181 -1.80 8.85 7.49
N MET A 182 -2.77 8.51 6.65
CA MET A 182 -3.11 7.12 6.35
C MET A 182 -3.32 6.91 4.85
N ALA A 183 -2.70 5.86 4.29
CA ALA A 183 -3.15 5.25 3.04
C ALA A 183 -4.09 4.09 3.37
N LEU A 184 -5.29 4.09 2.79
CA LEU A 184 -6.33 3.11 3.10
C LEU A 184 -6.89 2.49 1.83
N ASP A 185 -7.08 1.16 1.84
CA ASP A 185 -7.81 0.43 0.80
C ASP A 185 -9.19 1.04 0.56
N CYS A 186 -9.48 1.36 -0.69
CA CYS A 186 -10.81 1.68 -1.18
C CYS A 186 -10.90 1.22 -2.64
N SER A 187 -11.29 -0.04 -2.83
CA SER A 187 -11.23 -0.68 -4.15
C SER A 187 -12.49 -0.50 -4.98
N PHE A 188 -13.64 -0.25 -4.32
CA PHE A 188 -14.95 -0.31 -4.97
C PHE A 188 -15.86 0.88 -4.61
N PRO A 189 -16.81 1.24 -5.50
CA PRO A 189 -17.94 2.08 -5.11
C PRO A 189 -18.78 1.37 -4.04
N PRO A 190 -19.80 2.04 -3.44
CA PRO A 190 -20.69 1.42 -2.45
C PRO A 190 -21.27 0.08 -2.94
N ARG A 191 -21.20 -0.96 -2.10
CA ARG A 191 -21.67 -2.32 -2.38
C ARG A 191 -22.58 -2.83 -1.28
N THR A 192 -23.53 -3.71 -1.61
CA THR A 192 -24.40 -4.35 -0.64
C THR A 192 -23.68 -5.42 0.19
N ASP A 193 -22.73 -6.15 -0.42
CA ASP A 193 -21.95 -7.22 0.24
C ASP A 193 -20.48 -7.11 -0.18
N PRO A 194 -19.72 -6.16 0.39
CA PRO A 194 -18.31 -6.02 0.08
C PRO A 194 -17.52 -7.23 0.62
N ARG A 195 -16.51 -7.67 -0.14
CA ARG A 195 -15.64 -8.81 0.22
C ARG A 195 -14.19 -8.47 -0.07
N ASN A 196 -13.29 -8.96 0.78
CA ASN A 196 -11.83 -8.83 0.69
C ASN A 196 -11.28 -7.40 0.76
N HIS A 197 -12.01 -6.41 0.26
CA HIS A 197 -11.57 -5.03 0.17
C HIS A 197 -12.65 -4.08 0.65
N ASN A 198 -12.24 -2.92 1.08
CA ASN A 198 -13.17 -1.83 1.35
C ASN A 198 -13.86 -1.38 0.08
N ASP A 199 -15.15 -1.15 0.20
CA ASP A 199 -15.87 -0.24 -0.65
C ASP A 199 -15.82 1.18 -0.05
N TRP A 200 -16.43 2.11 -0.75
CA TRP A 200 -16.50 3.52 -0.33
C TRP A 200 -17.07 3.70 1.09
N ASN A 201 -18.14 2.99 1.44
CA ASN A 201 -18.80 3.12 2.74
C ASN A 201 -17.95 2.57 3.89
N LEU A 202 -17.31 1.41 3.68
CA LEU A 202 -16.40 0.82 4.68
C LEU A 202 -15.14 1.65 4.88
N ALA A 203 -14.60 2.23 3.81
CA ALA A 203 -13.46 3.13 3.93
C ALA A 203 -13.82 4.36 4.78
N GLN A 204 -15.00 4.98 4.56
CA GLN A 204 -15.50 6.07 5.39
C GLN A 204 -15.67 5.66 6.87
N ALA A 205 -16.28 4.51 7.12
CA ALA A 205 -16.45 4.00 8.48
C ALA A 205 -15.10 3.75 9.21
N CYS A 206 -14.06 3.30 8.48
CA CYS A 206 -12.71 3.18 9.02
C CYS A 206 -12.13 4.56 9.39
N ILE A 207 -12.25 5.55 8.49
CA ILE A 207 -11.76 6.93 8.71
C ILE A 207 -12.42 7.55 9.96
N GLU A 208 -13.74 7.42 10.09
CA GLU A 208 -14.50 7.94 11.23
C GLU A 208 -14.06 7.33 12.57
N ARG A 209 -13.66 6.06 12.56
CA ARG A 209 -13.24 5.35 13.78
C ARG A 209 -11.81 5.67 14.20
N VAL A 210 -10.86 5.77 13.26
CA VAL A 210 -9.44 5.99 13.58
C VAL A 210 -9.03 7.46 13.55
N LYS A 211 -9.81 8.33 12.89
CA LYS A 211 -9.64 9.79 12.82
C LYS A 211 -8.23 10.25 12.47
N PRO A 212 -7.67 9.84 11.32
CA PRO A 212 -6.37 10.32 10.89
C PRO A 212 -6.42 11.82 10.55
N ALA A 213 -5.28 12.49 10.60
CA ALA A 213 -5.16 13.89 10.15
C ALA A 213 -5.49 14.03 8.66
N ARG A 214 -5.08 13.03 7.85
CA ARG A 214 -5.36 12.94 6.40
C ARG A 214 -5.42 11.49 5.96
N THR A 215 -6.31 11.23 4.99
CA THR A 215 -6.44 9.92 4.34
C THR A 215 -6.14 10.01 2.86
N TRP A 216 -5.36 9.06 2.37
CA TRP A 216 -5.08 8.80 0.97
C TRP A 216 -5.74 7.48 0.57
N LEU A 217 -6.88 7.52 -0.15
CA LEU A 217 -7.54 6.30 -0.64
C LEU A 217 -6.71 5.69 -1.76
N THR A 218 -6.37 4.41 -1.63
CA THR A 218 -5.52 3.66 -2.55
C THR A 218 -6.14 2.31 -2.91
N HIS A 219 -5.46 1.49 -3.68
CA HIS A 219 -5.93 0.20 -4.18
C HIS A 219 -7.22 0.31 -5.01
N ALA A 220 -7.37 1.42 -5.76
CA ALA A 220 -8.60 1.72 -6.47
C ALA A 220 -8.78 0.84 -7.72
N GLY A 221 -9.93 0.18 -7.81
CA GLY A 221 -10.36 -0.54 -9.01
C GLY A 221 -11.00 0.39 -10.04
N HIS A 222 -11.06 -0.06 -11.31
CA HIS A 222 -11.67 0.72 -12.40
C HIS A 222 -13.16 1.05 -12.17
N HIS A 223 -13.87 0.22 -11.41
CA HIS A 223 -15.27 0.51 -11.04
C HIS A 223 -15.38 1.71 -10.09
N LEU A 224 -14.45 1.83 -9.12
CA LEU A 224 -14.41 2.99 -8.23
C LEU A 224 -14.11 4.26 -9.03
N ASP A 225 -13.07 4.24 -9.87
CA ASP A 225 -12.71 5.41 -10.70
C ASP A 225 -13.85 5.81 -11.67
N ALA A 226 -14.56 4.84 -12.25
CA ALA A 226 -15.70 5.12 -13.10
C ALA A 226 -16.84 5.77 -12.32
N TRP A 227 -17.15 5.24 -11.13
CA TRP A 227 -18.18 5.77 -10.25
C TRP A 227 -17.85 7.19 -9.75
N LEU A 228 -16.60 7.45 -9.37
CA LEU A 228 -16.14 8.79 -8.99
C LEU A 228 -16.29 9.81 -10.12
N LEU A 229 -16.12 9.38 -11.38
CA LEU A 229 -16.31 10.23 -12.56
C LEU A 229 -17.78 10.55 -12.84
N THR A 230 -18.67 9.57 -12.64
CA THR A 230 -20.09 9.72 -12.99
C THR A 230 -20.90 10.34 -11.86
N GLU A 231 -20.68 9.91 -10.63
CA GLU A 231 -21.47 10.34 -9.47
C GLU A 231 -20.87 11.56 -8.76
N SER A 232 -19.57 11.79 -8.92
CA SER A 232 -18.85 12.91 -8.29
C SER A 232 -19.19 13.09 -6.79
N PRO A 233 -19.12 12.03 -5.96
CA PRO A 233 -19.51 12.12 -4.57
C PRO A 233 -18.64 13.11 -3.81
N ALA A 234 -19.19 13.72 -2.76
CA ALA A 234 -18.41 14.52 -1.83
C ALA A 234 -17.35 13.64 -1.15
N MET A 235 -16.09 14.07 -1.22
CA MET A 235 -15.01 13.41 -0.48
C MET A 235 -15.19 13.62 1.03
N PRO A 236 -14.94 12.60 1.87
CA PRO A 236 -14.88 12.81 3.32
C PRO A 236 -13.84 13.88 3.68
N ALA A 237 -14.03 14.56 4.79
CA ALA A 237 -13.09 15.58 5.26
C ALA A 237 -11.65 15.04 5.30
N ASN A 238 -10.69 15.83 4.89
CA ASN A 238 -9.26 15.49 4.85
C ASN A 238 -8.94 14.17 4.10
N THR A 239 -9.78 13.79 3.13
CA THR A 239 -9.61 12.57 2.34
C THR A 239 -9.39 12.90 0.87
N LEU A 240 -8.43 12.24 0.24
CA LEU A 240 -8.04 12.42 -1.15
C LEU A 240 -7.84 11.05 -1.81
N MET A 241 -8.07 10.96 -3.12
CA MET A 241 -7.64 9.80 -3.89
C MET A 241 -6.13 9.87 -4.15
N ALA A 242 -5.38 8.84 -3.79
CA ALA A 242 -4.00 8.70 -4.23
C ALA A 242 -3.97 8.44 -5.74
N HIS A 243 -2.88 8.79 -6.40
CA HIS A 243 -2.62 8.49 -7.81
C HIS A 243 -1.16 8.07 -8.00
N ASP A 244 -0.87 7.35 -9.08
CA ASP A 244 0.49 6.94 -9.40
C ASP A 244 1.39 8.16 -9.56
N GLY A 245 2.55 8.14 -8.90
CA GLY A 245 3.50 9.25 -8.88
C GLY A 245 3.21 10.34 -7.83
N LEU A 246 2.14 10.22 -7.03
CA LEU A 246 1.87 11.17 -5.93
C LEU A 246 3.01 11.13 -4.91
N VAL A 247 3.54 12.28 -4.58
CA VAL A 247 4.53 12.47 -3.51
C VAL A 247 3.91 13.27 -2.37
N ILE A 248 3.98 12.75 -1.17
CA ILE A 248 3.53 13.44 0.05
C ILE A 248 4.69 13.57 1.04
N ASN A 249 4.70 14.66 1.76
CA ASN A 249 5.65 14.90 2.84
C ASN A 249 4.91 14.85 4.17
N ILE A 250 5.18 13.81 4.93
CA ILE A 250 4.62 13.65 6.28
C ILE A 250 5.39 14.58 7.20
N GLY A 251 4.71 15.59 7.73
CA GLY A 251 5.26 16.54 8.71
C GLY A 251 5.41 15.91 10.08
N CYS A 252 6.14 16.60 10.98
CA CYS A 252 6.05 16.32 12.40
C CYS A 252 4.64 16.66 12.88
N ALA A 253 4.10 15.87 13.82
CA ALA A 253 2.91 16.28 14.56
C ALA A 253 3.27 17.56 15.35
N GLU A 254 2.60 18.68 15.05
CA GLU A 254 2.62 19.88 15.90
C GLU A 254 1.92 19.60 17.22
#